data_4189addd5c95617920e5c1778cd7bd1b
#
_entry.id   4189addd5c95617920e5c1778cd7bd1b
#
_cell.length_a   1.000
_cell.length_b   1.000
_cell.length_c   1.000
_cell.angle_alpha   90.00
_cell.angle_beta   90.00
_cell.angle_gamma   90.00
#
_symmetry.space_group_name_H-M   'P 1'
#
loop_
_entity.id
_entity.type
_entity.pdbx_description
1 polymer ?
#
loop_
_entity_poly.entity_id
_entity_poly.type
_entity_poly.pdbx_seq_one_letter_code
_entity_poly.pdbx_strand_id
1 'polypeptide(L)'
;MKKLTLLIFLFSLFILVKPEKYMAAESLQALIDSMKEGAVLQLENKTYEGNIVIHKPLTMIGSEKTVIKGDGTGNVISVKAPNVKLSKLTVTHGSMNRNSAEEYAAIKIYTNNNTVEHIRIRHSFHGIYLSQAHHNKIRYNDIKGLGKGEIAAQGNGLHIYYANDNLLEHNTIDGTRDGMFFDYANNNHSYENNISNTRYGLHYMYSDENIFKRNIFTMNQGGAAIMNSNQLKLEDNQFIVNYGNQSFGLLLLQANDNYIAHNTFYMNQRGLYIDQATRNTIKGNRMIQNQIGIELWASSNDQIFTLNKLSENTIPAVTLGGQGERNTWSKNGKGNDWGSSFPLTDLNQDGIGDFPVIYHSSLHQLIEEQELTSFFLKSPAITIYEKINATLNNDEIMFKDPHPLAAAKSSSKVIWFVVAGLAAGLILLKGRHQLCITFGRNGRKT
;
A
#
# COMPACT_ATOMS: atom_id res chain seq x y z
N MET A 1 40.28 26.34 69.31
CA MET A 1 40.41 24.90 69.13
C MET A 1 39.09 24.23 68.63
N LYS A 2 37.89 24.56 69.17
CA LYS A 2 36.62 23.92 68.71
C LYS A 2 36.20 24.16 67.28
N LYS A 3 36.62 25.27 66.63
CA LYS A 3 36.28 25.55 65.17
C LYS A 3 37.20 24.80 64.23
N LEU A 4 38.42 24.44 64.62
CA LEU A 4 39.35 23.71 63.74
C LEU A 4 38.99 22.22 63.68
N THR A 5 38.47 21.67 64.75
CA THR A 5 38.04 20.26 64.86
C THR A 5 36.78 19.99 64.03
N LEU A 6 35.86 20.97 63.92
CA LEU A 6 34.67 20.86 63.15
C LEU A 6 34.97 20.91 61.63
N LEU A 7 35.98 21.68 61.20
CA LEU A 7 36.40 21.78 59.78
C LEU A 7 37.08 20.48 59.28
N ILE A 8 37.88 19.83 60.20
CA ILE A 8 38.52 18.54 59.86
C ILE A 8 37.48 17.41 59.81
N PHE A 9 36.44 17.45 60.66
CA PHE A 9 35.35 16.47 60.57
C PHE A 9 34.47 16.61 59.30
N LEU A 10 34.21 17.85 58.84
CA LEU A 10 33.52 18.11 57.58
C LEU A 10 34.38 17.70 56.36
N PHE A 11 35.69 17.84 56.43
CA PHE A 11 36.59 17.45 55.33
C PHE A 11 36.82 15.92 55.31
N SER A 12 36.76 15.21 56.41
CA SER A 12 36.83 13.74 56.45
C SER A 12 35.52 13.06 56.00
N LEU A 13 34.36 13.76 56.09
CA LEU A 13 33.09 13.24 55.58
C LEU A 13 33.00 13.29 54.05
N PHE A 14 33.78 14.21 53.41
CA PHE A 14 33.83 14.32 51.92
C PHE A 14 34.74 13.26 51.27
N ILE A 15 35.62 12.61 52.02
CA ILE A 15 36.57 11.60 51.49
C ILE A 15 35.99 10.18 51.47
N LEU A 16 34.81 9.95 52.09
CA LEU A 16 34.17 8.63 52.18
C LEU A 16 33.07 8.38 51.15
N VAL A 17 32.77 9.36 50.32
CA VAL A 17 31.93 9.08 49.13
C VAL A 17 32.86 8.48 48.07
N LYS A 18 33.00 7.15 48.06
CA LYS A 18 33.54 6.43 46.94
C LYS A 18 32.68 6.85 45.72
N PRO A 19 33.27 7.39 44.62
CA PRO A 19 32.53 7.58 43.40
C PRO A 19 32.01 6.17 43.03
N GLU A 20 30.72 5.98 43.09
CA GLU A 20 30.13 4.85 42.40
C GLU A 20 30.63 4.97 40.96
N LYS A 21 31.44 4.02 40.55
CA LYS A 21 31.74 3.84 39.12
C LYS A 21 30.41 3.49 38.51
N TYR A 22 29.70 4.51 37.99
CA TYR A 22 28.68 4.29 36.98
C TYR A 22 29.42 3.64 35.82
N MET A 23 29.42 2.31 35.76
CA MET A 23 29.73 1.62 34.52
C MET A 23 28.69 2.17 33.55
N ALA A 24 29.10 2.99 32.59
CA ALA A 24 28.25 3.37 31.48
C ALA A 24 27.68 2.07 30.94
N ALA A 25 26.35 1.97 30.89
CA ALA A 25 25.69 0.80 30.32
C ALA A 25 26.31 0.56 28.94
N GLU A 26 26.85 -0.64 28.73
CA GLU A 26 27.48 -1.00 27.47
C GLU A 26 26.51 -0.66 26.32
N SER A 27 26.94 0.15 25.36
CA SER A 27 26.08 0.56 24.25
C SER A 27 25.71 -0.66 23.41
N LEU A 28 24.52 -0.66 22.81
CA LEU A 28 24.11 -1.76 21.93
C LEU A 28 25.13 -1.94 20.79
N GLN A 29 25.75 -0.87 20.28
CA GLN A 29 26.80 -0.95 19.28
C GLN A 29 28.02 -1.72 19.80
N ALA A 30 28.51 -1.42 20.99
CA ALA A 30 29.65 -2.13 21.60
C ALA A 30 29.34 -3.63 21.80
N LEU A 31 28.11 -3.95 22.20
CA LEU A 31 27.66 -5.33 22.32
C LEU A 31 27.65 -6.04 20.96
N ILE A 32 27.11 -5.41 19.91
CA ILE A 32 27.12 -5.93 18.53
C ILE A 32 28.57 -6.15 18.06
N ASP A 33 29.47 -5.19 18.32
CA ASP A 33 30.87 -5.26 17.89
C ASP A 33 31.67 -6.38 18.60
N SER A 34 31.30 -6.72 19.82
CA SER A 34 31.90 -7.80 20.59
C SER A 34 31.45 -9.21 20.15
N MET A 35 30.29 -9.32 19.48
CA MET A 35 29.75 -10.61 19.05
C MET A 35 30.59 -11.27 17.97
N LYS A 36 30.61 -12.58 17.93
CA LYS A 36 31.19 -13.35 16.80
C LYS A 36 30.26 -13.31 15.60
N GLU A 37 30.84 -13.46 14.42
CA GLU A 37 30.08 -13.62 13.19
C GLU A 37 29.11 -14.82 13.27
N GLY A 38 27.88 -14.63 12.82
CA GLY A 38 26.81 -15.63 12.89
C GLY A 38 26.17 -15.81 14.27
N ALA A 39 26.58 -15.03 15.26
CA ALA A 39 26.04 -15.16 16.62
C ALA A 39 24.57 -14.73 16.72
N VAL A 40 23.90 -15.25 17.75
CA VAL A 40 22.55 -14.85 18.14
C VAL A 40 22.61 -13.91 19.34
N LEU A 41 22.15 -12.68 19.16
CA LEU A 41 22.03 -11.67 20.19
C LEU A 41 20.57 -11.59 20.66
N GLN A 42 20.30 -12.10 21.85
CA GLN A 42 19.02 -11.95 22.52
C GLN A 42 19.01 -10.64 23.31
N LEU A 43 18.15 -9.69 22.88
CA LEU A 43 18.01 -8.40 23.55
C LEU A 43 17.05 -8.47 24.75
N GLU A 44 17.37 -7.70 25.78
CA GLU A 44 16.50 -7.54 26.95
C GLU A 44 15.27 -6.67 26.66
N ASN A 45 14.30 -6.73 27.56
CA ASN A 45 13.09 -5.91 27.53
C ASN A 45 13.36 -4.49 28.04
N LYS A 46 14.15 -3.72 27.28
CA LYS A 46 14.50 -2.32 27.60
C LYS A 46 14.65 -1.46 26.36
N THR A 47 14.82 -0.17 26.54
CA THR A 47 15.20 0.75 25.48
C THR A 47 16.71 0.81 25.34
N TYR A 48 17.20 0.62 24.13
CA TYR A 48 18.58 0.84 23.73
C TYR A 48 18.63 2.16 22.96
N GLU A 49 19.45 3.09 23.43
CA GLU A 49 19.57 4.43 22.83
C GLU A 49 20.70 4.49 21.80
N GLY A 50 20.48 5.28 20.75
CA GLY A 50 21.46 5.56 19.70
C GLY A 50 21.29 4.71 18.44
N ASN A 51 21.91 5.18 17.37
CA ASN A 51 21.93 4.49 16.09
C ASN A 51 22.93 3.34 16.11
N ILE A 52 22.65 2.28 15.36
CA ILE A 52 23.53 1.10 15.28
C ILE A 52 23.86 0.75 13.82
N VAL A 53 25.03 0.21 13.61
CA VAL A 53 25.49 -0.32 12.33
C VAL A 53 25.90 -1.79 12.50
N ILE A 54 25.39 -2.64 11.63
CA ILE A 54 25.66 -4.09 11.67
C ILE A 54 26.59 -4.42 10.51
N HIS A 55 27.87 -4.67 10.81
CA HIS A 55 28.93 -4.94 9.84
C HIS A 55 29.27 -6.42 9.65
N LYS A 56 28.61 -7.32 10.37
CA LYS A 56 28.82 -8.78 10.30
C LYS A 56 27.50 -9.53 10.38
N PRO A 57 27.41 -10.72 9.78
CA PRO A 57 26.22 -11.56 9.90
C PRO A 57 25.90 -11.81 11.39
N LEU A 58 24.66 -11.59 11.78
CA LEU A 58 24.16 -11.91 13.12
C LEU A 58 22.63 -12.04 13.12
N THR A 59 22.10 -12.69 14.14
CA THR A 59 20.67 -12.71 14.43
C THR A 59 20.40 -11.91 15.69
N MET A 60 19.61 -10.82 15.57
CA MET A 60 19.18 -10.00 16.69
C MET A 60 17.70 -10.27 16.97
N ILE A 61 17.39 -10.71 18.17
CA ILE A 61 16.04 -11.05 18.60
C ILE A 61 15.68 -10.21 19.82
N GLY A 62 14.62 -9.43 19.69
CA GLY A 62 14.04 -8.70 20.83
C GLY A 62 12.76 -9.37 21.35
N SER A 63 11.91 -8.54 21.91
CA SER A 63 10.56 -8.87 22.35
C SER A 63 9.63 -7.68 22.06
N GLU A 64 8.36 -7.79 22.40
CA GLU A 64 7.41 -6.69 22.27
C GLU A 64 7.79 -5.42 23.04
N LYS A 65 8.60 -5.55 24.08
CA LYS A 65 9.06 -4.46 24.95
C LYS A 65 10.48 -3.98 24.63
N THR A 66 11.17 -4.62 23.70
CA THR A 66 12.50 -4.21 23.25
C THR A 66 12.38 -3.04 22.29
N VAL A 67 13.04 -1.93 22.58
CA VAL A 67 13.02 -0.72 21.76
C VAL A 67 14.45 -0.33 21.38
N ILE A 68 14.70 -0.09 20.11
CA ILE A 68 15.91 0.60 19.64
C ILE A 68 15.46 2.00 19.23
N LYS A 69 15.93 3.00 19.99
CA LYS A 69 15.57 4.39 19.81
C LYS A 69 16.77 5.15 19.28
N GLY A 70 16.67 5.60 18.05
CA GLY A 70 17.70 6.43 17.42
C GLY A 70 17.87 7.79 18.07
N ASP A 71 18.93 8.48 17.68
CA ASP A 71 19.26 9.82 18.14
C ASP A 71 18.63 10.94 17.29
N GLY A 72 17.85 10.57 16.24
CA GLY A 72 17.20 11.51 15.32
C GLY A 72 18.07 12.02 14.17
N THR A 73 19.31 11.57 14.03
CA THR A 73 20.26 12.12 13.05
C THR A 73 20.46 11.27 11.79
N GLY A 74 20.10 9.98 11.81
CA GLY A 74 20.39 9.07 10.69
C GLY A 74 19.43 7.89 10.62
N ASN A 75 19.89 6.80 10.05
CA ASN A 75 19.21 5.52 10.16
C ASN A 75 19.33 5.01 11.59
N VAL A 76 18.26 4.46 12.14
CA VAL A 76 18.36 3.87 13.49
C VAL A 76 19.15 2.56 13.42
N ILE A 77 18.88 1.74 12.39
CA ILE A 77 19.62 0.51 12.11
C ILE A 77 20.13 0.53 10.67
N SER A 78 21.44 0.47 10.49
CA SER A 78 22.09 0.30 9.19
C SER A 78 22.61 -1.13 9.05
N VAL A 79 22.05 -1.91 8.12
CA VAL A 79 22.50 -3.29 7.86
C VAL A 79 23.50 -3.27 6.71
N LYS A 80 24.79 -3.41 7.04
CA LYS A 80 25.93 -3.39 6.10
C LYS A 80 26.60 -4.76 5.92
N ALA A 81 26.04 -5.81 6.50
CA ALA A 81 26.47 -7.19 6.29
C ALA A 81 25.32 -8.05 5.72
N PRO A 82 25.60 -9.05 4.91
CA PRO A 82 24.60 -10.02 4.46
C PRO A 82 24.22 -10.99 5.59
N ASN A 83 23.14 -11.74 5.39
CA ASN A 83 22.68 -12.78 6.29
C ASN A 83 22.38 -12.29 7.73
N VAL A 84 21.94 -11.04 7.85
CA VAL A 84 21.47 -10.48 9.13
C VAL A 84 19.98 -10.80 9.29
N LYS A 85 19.61 -11.19 10.50
CA LYS A 85 18.21 -11.36 10.89
C LYS A 85 17.85 -10.41 12.03
N LEU A 86 16.83 -9.58 11.84
CA LEU A 86 16.25 -8.70 12.85
C LEU A 86 14.82 -9.16 13.14
N SER A 87 14.49 -9.36 14.42
CA SER A 87 13.18 -9.89 14.77
C SER A 87 12.66 -9.38 16.13
N LYS A 88 11.34 -9.14 16.19
CA LYS A 88 10.56 -8.92 17.40
C LYS A 88 11.05 -7.71 18.25
N LEU A 89 11.18 -6.54 17.62
CA LEU A 89 11.58 -5.31 18.33
C LEU A 89 10.87 -4.09 17.76
N THR A 90 10.93 -3.00 18.49
CA THR A 90 10.44 -1.68 18.03
C THR A 90 11.63 -0.81 17.64
N VAL A 91 11.56 -0.16 16.46
CA VAL A 91 12.54 0.82 16.00
C VAL A 91 11.85 2.18 15.90
N THR A 92 12.48 3.20 16.47
CA THR A 92 11.87 4.54 16.55
C THR A 92 12.91 5.66 16.59
N HIS A 93 12.47 6.92 16.36
CA HIS A 93 13.30 8.13 16.40
C HIS A 93 14.46 8.11 15.40
N GLY A 94 14.20 7.68 14.16
CA GLY A 94 15.09 7.93 13.04
C GLY A 94 15.07 9.40 12.61
N SER A 95 16.01 9.78 11.73
CA SER A 95 16.02 11.12 11.15
C SER A 95 14.73 11.44 10.42
N MET A 96 14.27 12.68 10.56
CA MET A 96 13.13 13.24 9.83
C MET A 96 13.58 14.19 8.69
N ASN A 97 14.88 14.22 8.38
CA ASN A 97 15.42 15.08 7.34
C ASN A 97 15.06 14.55 5.93
N ARG A 98 14.00 15.09 5.35
CA ARG A 98 13.53 14.75 3.99
C ARG A 98 14.46 15.20 2.86
N ASN A 99 15.36 16.13 3.13
CA ASN A 99 16.28 16.70 2.12
C ASN A 99 17.65 16.01 2.13
N SER A 100 17.81 14.96 2.90
CA SER A 100 19.07 14.20 2.91
C SER A 100 19.20 13.36 1.64
N ALA A 101 20.33 13.48 0.96
CA ALA A 101 20.66 12.60 -0.17
C ALA A 101 20.79 11.12 0.25
N GLU A 102 21.02 10.84 1.53
CA GLU A 102 21.07 9.49 2.08
C GLU A 102 19.67 8.87 2.22
N GLU A 103 18.58 9.66 2.25
CA GLU A 103 17.22 9.18 2.44
C GLU A 103 17.11 8.24 3.64
N TYR A 104 17.21 8.81 4.84
CA TYR A 104 17.26 8.06 6.09
C TYR A 104 15.98 7.26 6.37
N ALA A 105 16.17 6.09 6.97
CA ALA A 105 15.11 5.15 7.34
C ALA A 105 15.24 4.68 8.80
N ALA A 106 14.19 4.10 9.35
CA ALA A 106 14.30 3.36 10.60
C ALA A 106 15.27 2.19 10.44
N ILE A 107 15.13 1.42 9.37
CA ILE A 107 16.05 0.33 9.01
C ILE A 107 16.46 0.51 7.55
N LYS A 108 17.75 0.71 7.31
CA LYS A 108 18.30 0.76 5.95
C LYS A 108 19.22 -0.44 5.69
N ILE A 109 18.95 -1.15 4.60
CA ILE A 109 19.62 -2.39 4.22
C ILE A 109 20.41 -2.13 2.96
N TYR A 110 21.72 -2.37 3.00
CA TYR A 110 22.66 -2.16 1.89
C TYR A 110 23.20 -3.48 1.31
N THR A 111 22.71 -4.62 1.78
CA THR A 111 23.26 -5.95 1.46
C THR A 111 22.16 -6.98 1.26
N ASN A 112 22.56 -8.17 0.81
CA ASN A 112 21.64 -9.19 0.38
C ASN A 112 21.37 -10.25 1.46
N ASN A 113 20.32 -11.05 1.25
CA ASN A 113 19.97 -12.24 2.04
C ASN A 113 19.62 -11.93 3.51
N ASN A 114 19.12 -10.73 3.81
CA ASN A 114 18.72 -10.36 5.16
C ASN A 114 17.25 -10.68 5.41
N THR A 115 16.89 -10.83 6.67
CA THR A 115 15.50 -11.01 7.11
C THR A 115 15.14 -9.98 8.16
N VAL A 116 14.07 -9.22 7.91
CA VAL A 116 13.48 -8.26 8.87
C VAL A 116 12.03 -8.67 9.10
N GLU A 117 11.74 -9.14 10.31
CA GLU A 117 10.44 -9.70 10.61
C GLU A 117 9.92 -9.31 11.99
N HIS A 118 8.60 -9.13 12.11
CA HIS A 118 7.94 -8.76 13.37
C HIS A 118 8.50 -7.48 14.01
N ILE A 119 8.86 -6.50 13.18
CA ILE A 119 9.36 -5.19 13.62
C ILE A 119 8.21 -4.19 13.67
N ARG A 120 8.17 -3.39 14.72
CA ARG A 120 7.31 -2.20 14.79
C ARG A 120 8.13 -0.96 14.50
N ILE A 121 7.75 -0.17 13.51
CA ILE A 121 8.43 1.08 13.13
C ILE A 121 7.55 2.27 13.42
N ARG A 122 8.13 3.26 14.12
CA ARG A 122 7.45 4.49 14.53
C ARG A 122 8.42 5.68 14.44
N HIS A 123 7.90 6.88 14.14
CA HIS A 123 8.66 8.14 14.17
C HIS A 123 9.99 8.08 13.39
N SER A 124 9.94 7.75 12.14
CA SER A 124 11.07 7.77 11.20
C SER A 124 10.59 8.27 9.85
N PHE A 125 11.48 8.86 9.05
CA PHE A 125 11.11 9.34 7.73
C PHE A 125 10.69 8.17 6.84
N HIS A 126 11.59 7.30 6.41
CA HIS A 126 11.23 6.03 5.81
C HIS A 126 11.13 4.93 6.87
N GLY A 127 10.27 3.94 6.61
CA GLY A 127 10.19 2.74 7.45
C GLY A 127 11.39 1.82 7.22
N ILE A 128 11.34 0.98 6.19
CA ILE A 128 12.44 0.10 5.77
C ILE A 128 12.87 0.48 4.36
N TYR A 129 14.16 0.68 4.18
CA TYR A 129 14.75 1.03 2.89
C TYR A 129 15.74 -0.05 2.42
N LEU A 130 15.46 -0.66 1.29
CA LEU A 130 16.36 -1.57 0.57
C LEU A 130 17.12 -0.74 -0.47
N SER A 131 18.41 -0.50 -0.26
CA SER A 131 19.27 0.26 -1.16
C SER A 131 20.24 -0.67 -1.88
N GLN A 132 19.97 -0.99 -3.14
CA GLN A 132 20.75 -1.94 -3.95
C GLN A 132 20.91 -3.31 -3.23
N ALA A 133 19.84 -3.75 -2.56
CA ALA A 133 19.84 -4.89 -1.64
C ALA A 133 18.88 -5.97 -2.14
N HIS A 134 19.41 -7.12 -2.49
CA HIS A 134 18.70 -8.20 -3.18
C HIS A 134 18.44 -9.40 -2.27
N HIS A 135 17.46 -10.23 -2.65
CA HIS A 135 17.13 -11.50 -1.97
C HIS A 135 16.81 -11.35 -0.47
N ASN A 136 16.30 -10.19 -0.06
CA ASN A 136 15.91 -9.94 1.34
C ASN A 136 14.47 -10.37 1.58
N LYS A 137 14.14 -10.68 2.84
CA LYS A 137 12.78 -11.01 3.31
C LYS A 137 12.31 -9.97 4.31
N ILE A 138 11.28 -9.22 3.95
CA ILE A 138 10.67 -8.18 4.79
C ILE A 138 9.23 -8.61 5.08
N ARG A 139 8.96 -9.08 6.29
CA ARG A 139 7.68 -9.71 6.58
C ARG A 139 7.15 -9.49 7.99
N TYR A 140 5.83 -9.52 8.12
CA TYR A 140 5.11 -9.37 9.40
C TYR A 140 5.50 -8.10 10.16
N ASN A 141 5.87 -7.02 9.45
CA ASN A 141 6.26 -5.75 10.07
C ASN A 141 5.04 -4.81 10.17
N ASP A 142 5.00 -4.00 11.21
CA ASP A 142 3.99 -2.98 11.47
C ASP A 142 4.65 -1.59 11.38
N ILE A 143 4.42 -0.90 10.28
CA ILE A 143 5.04 0.38 9.94
C ILE A 143 3.97 1.47 9.97
N LYS A 144 4.16 2.46 10.86
CA LYS A 144 3.29 3.64 10.93
C LYS A 144 4.04 4.91 10.60
N GLY A 145 3.46 5.68 9.68
CA GLY A 145 3.86 7.06 9.43
C GLY A 145 3.60 7.96 10.63
N LEU A 146 3.82 9.26 10.46
CA LEU A 146 3.71 10.23 11.56
C LEU A 146 2.26 10.47 12.02
N GLY A 147 1.27 10.15 11.18
CA GLY A 147 -0.15 10.33 11.47
C GLY A 147 -0.60 11.78 11.61
N LYS A 148 0.25 12.77 11.26
CA LYS A 148 -0.03 14.20 11.31
C LYS A 148 0.84 14.98 10.33
N GLY A 149 0.34 16.15 9.91
CA GLY A 149 0.97 16.95 8.87
C GLY A 149 0.58 16.49 7.46
N GLU A 150 1.16 17.13 6.45
CA GLU A 150 0.90 16.78 5.06
C GLU A 150 1.51 15.41 4.72
N ILE A 151 0.71 14.54 4.13
CA ILE A 151 1.14 13.18 3.74
C ILE A 151 2.31 13.22 2.75
N ALA A 152 2.33 14.21 1.85
CA ALA A 152 3.42 14.41 0.89
C ALA A 152 4.77 14.77 1.53
N ALA A 153 4.78 15.22 2.79
CA ALA A 153 5.99 15.56 3.53
C ALA A 153 6.56 14.37 4.31
N GLN A 154 5.90 13.22 4.30
CA GLN A 154 6.35 12.00 4.97
C GLN A 154 7.18 11.14 4.02
N GLY A 155 7.91 10.18 4.57
CA GLY A 155 8.62 9.15 3.81
C GLY A 155 7.74 7.93 3.50
N ASN A 156 8.30 6.97 2.80
CA ASN A 156 7.62 5.75 2.38
C ASN A 156 7.66 4.67 3.49
N GLY A 157 6.67 3.79 3.49
CA GLY A 157 6.66 2.64 4.41
C GLY A 157 7.79 1.65 4.08
N LEU A 158 7.75 1.08 2.89
CA LEU A 158 8.84 0.31 2.29
C LEU A 158 9.36 1.07 1.07
N HIS A 159 10.67 1.28 0.99
CA HIS A 159 11.34 1.89 -0.14
C HIS A 159 12.32 0.90 -0.76
N ILE A 160 12.08 0.52 -2.00
CA ILE A 160 12.83 -0.51 -2.72
C ILE A 160 13.51 0.15 -3.90
N TYR A 161 14.82 0.42 -3.77
CA TYR A 161 15.60 1.19 -4.73
C TYR A 161 16.72 0.34 -5.31
N TYR A 162 16.70 0.11 -6.64
CA TYR A 162 17.62 -0.81 -7.33
C TYR A 162 17.77 -2.16 -6.63
N ALA A 163 16.69 -2.68 -6.05
CA ALA A 163 16.71 -3.86 -5.18
C ALA A 163 15.77 -4.95 -5.73
N ASN A 164 16.35 -6.06 -6.16
CA ASN A 164 15.67 -7.12 -6.90
C ASN A 164 15.49 -8.39 -6.06
N ASP A 165 14.58 -9.27 -6.51
CA ASP A 165 14.40 -10.61 -5.96
C ASP A 165 14.06 -10.64 -4.46
N ASN A 166 13.44 -9.57 -3.93
CA ASN A 166 13.05 -9.49 -2.53
C ASN A 166 11.63 -10.05 -2.32
N LEU A 167 11.40 -10.59 -1.14
CA LEU A 167 10.10 -11.05 -0.67
C LEU A 167 9.54 -10.09 0.38
N LEU A 168 8.39 -9.48 0.07
CA LEU A 168 7.69 -8.52 0.92
C LEU A 168 6.32 -9.11 1.27
N GLU A 169 6.14 -9.62 2.48
CA GLU A 169 4.91 -10.34 2.80
C GLU A 169 4.33 -10.02 4.19
N HIS A 170 3.00 -10.00 4.28
CA HIS A 170 2.28 -9.81 5.54
C HIS A 170 2.66 -8.53 6.31
N ASN A 171 3.14 -7.49 5.63
CA ASN A 171 3.43 -6.22 6.28
C ASN A 171 2.16 -5.37 6.39
N THR A 172 2.03 -4.67 7.49
CA THR A 172 1.00 -3.64 7.69
C THR A 172 1.64 -2.27 7.64
N ILE A 173 1.16 -1.42 6.73
CA ILE A 173 1.71 -0.08 6.52
C ILE A 173 0.56 0.92 6.61
N ASP A 174 0.69 1.92 7.44
CA ASP A 174 -0.37 2.89 7.70
C ASP A 174 0.17 4.31 7.82
N GLY A 175 -0.46 5.27 7.11
CA GLY A 175 -0.20 6.70 7.29
C GLY A 175 1.19 7.18 6.83
N THR A 176 1.83 6.52 5.89
CA THR A 176 3.07 6.95 5.24
C THR A 176 2.78 7.73 3.95
N ARG A 177 3.79 8.39 3.35
CA ARG A 177 3.60 9.04 2.04
C ARG A 177 3.13 8.03 1.01
N ASP A 178 3.97 7.07 0.65
CA ASP A 178 3.60 5.92 -0.15
C ASP A 178 3.78 4.65 0.70
N GLY A 179 2.89 3.69 0.54
CA GLY A 179 2.98 2.45 1.32
C GLY A 179 4.22 1.65 0.92
N MET A 180 4.27 1.20 -0.32
CA MET A 180 5.43 0.58 -0.93
C MET A 180 5.84 1.39 -2.17
N PHE A 181 7.10 1.81 -2.23
CA PHE A 181 7.67 2.52 -3.35
C PHE A 181 8.80 1.71 -3.98
N PHE A 182 8.64 1.38 -5.27
CA PHE A 182 9.62 0.66 -6.07
C PHE A 182 10.20 1.60 -7.13
N ASP A 183 11.52 1.64 -7.21
CA ASP A 183 12.26 2.44 -8.17
C ASP A 183 13.44 1.62 -8.72
N TYR A 184 13.40 1.30 -10.01
CA TYR A 184 14.35 0.38 -10.68
C TYR A 184 14.51 -0.96 -9.93
N ALA A 185 13.41 -1.57 -9.51
CA ALA A 185 13.42 -2.76 -8.64
C ALA A 185 12.59 -3.90 -9.26
N ASN A 186 13.27 -4.91 -9.79
CA ASN A 186 12.69 -5.97 -10.60
C ASN A 186 12.55 -7.31 -9.83
N ASN A 187 11.71 -8.20 -10.33
CA ASN A 187 11.54 -9.57 -9.83
C ASN A 187 11.18 -9.66 -8.33
N ASN A 188 10.60 -8.64 -7.74
CA ASN A 188 10.18 -8.69 -6.35
C ASN A 188 8.79 -9.32 -6.22
N HIS A 189 8.56 -9.99 -5.10
CA HIS A 189 7.30 -10.62 -4.78
C HIS A 189 6.66 -9.95 -3.56
N SER A 190 5.43 -9.47 -3.72
CA SER A 190 4.67 -8.79 -2.67
C SER A 190 3.38 -9.53 -2.39
N TYR A 191 3.26 -10.15 -1.21
CA TYR A 191 2.13 -10.99 -0.86
C TYR A 191 1.47 -10.54 0.44
N GLU A 192 0.13 -10.50 0.42
CA GLU A 192 -0.69 -10.38 1.64
C GLU A 192 -0.32 -9.18 2.54
N ASN A 193 0.19 -8.09 1.92
CA ASN A 193 0.43 -6.85 2.64
C ASN A 193 -0.86 -6.04 2.76
N ASN A 194 -1.00 -5.31 3.87
CA ASN A 194 -2.14 -4.42 4.11
C ASN A 194 -1.65 -2.97 4.22
N ILE A 195 -2.06 -2.15 3.27
CA ILE A 195 -1.60 -0.77 3.12
C ILE A 195 -2.78 0.19 3.19
N SER A 196 -2.70 1.19 4.08
CA SER A 196 -3.78 2.13 4.31
C SER A 196 -3.32 3.55 4.59
N ASN A 197 -4.23 4.52 4.34
CA ASN A 197 -4.05 5.93 4.68
C ASN A 197 -2.77 6.55 4.10
N THR A 198 -2.41 6.18 2.87
CA THR A 198 -1.23 6.68 2.15
C THR A 198 -1.64 7.53 0.94
N ARG A 199 -0.67 8.25 0.34
CA ARG A 199 -0.89 8.89 -0.95
C ARG A 199 -1.11 7.81 -2.02
N TYR A 200 -0.16 6.93 -2.23
CA TYR A 200 -0.31 5.72 -3.02
C TYR A 200 0.00 4.50 -2.16
N GLY A 201 -0.94 3.54 -2.15
CA GLY A 201 -0.69 2.27 -1.47
C GLY A 201 0.51 1.55 -2.07
N LEU A 202 0.58 1.53 -3.40
CA LEU A 202 1.72 1.07 -4.18
C LEU A 202 2.11 2.16 -5.18
N HIS A 203 3.37 2.57 -5.18
CA HIS A 203 3.95 3.50 -6.14
C HIS A 203 5.11 2.82 -6.87
N TYR A 204 5.04 2.80 -8.18
CA TYR A 204 5.89 1.97 -9.01
C TYR A 204 6.49 2.76 -10.15
N MET A 205 7.82 2.75 -10.27
CA MET A 205 8.53 3.45 -11.33
C MET A 205 9.67 2.58 -11.88
N TYR A 206 9.73 2.43 -13.21
CA TYR A 206 10.81 1.73 -13.92
C TYR A 206 11.17 0.36 -13.35
N SER A 207 10.16 -0.42 -12.98
CA SER A 207 10.36 -1.67 -12.25
C SER A 207 9.54 -2.79 -12.91
N ASP A 208 10.20 -3.79 -13.46
CA ASP A 208 9.59 -4.81 -14.29
C ASP A 208 9.48 -6.17 -13.59
N GLU A 209 8.67 -7.09 -14.14
CA GLU A 209 8.60 -8.51 -13.78
C GLU A 209 8.23 -8.80 -12.31
N ASN A 210 7.58 -7.87 -11.62
CA ASN A 210 7.20 -8.05 -10.22
C ASN A 210 5.81 -8.69 -10.06
N ILE A 211 5.60 -9.36 -8.93
CA ILE A 211 4.36 -10.07 -8.61
C ILE A 211 3.71 -9.48 -7.36
N PHE A 212 2.45 -9.07 -7.49
CA PHE A 212 1.60 -8.59 -6.40
C PHE A 212 0.39 -9.49 -6.26
N LYS A 213 0.27 -10.16 -5.12
CA LYS A 213 -0.82 -11.11 -4.93
C LYS A 213 -1.43 -11.01 -3.53
N ARG A 214 -2.76 -10.95 -3.47
CA ARG A 214 -3.57 -10.89 -2.25
C ARG A 214 -3.23 -9.72 -1.32
N ASN A 215 -2.73 -8.60 -1.87
CA ASN A 215 -2.51 -7.38 -1.10
C ASN A 215 -3.82 -6.59 -0.96
N ILE A 216 -3.94 -5.80 0.10
CA ILE A 216 -5.07 -4.92 0.36
C ILE A 216 -4.57 -3.47 0.37
N PHE A 217 -5.16 -2.66 -0.50
CA PHE A 217 -4.89 -1.22 -0.61
C PHE A 217 -6.20 -0.47 -0.30
N THR A 218 -6.29 0.11 0.88
CA THR A 218 -7.53 0.72 1.34
C THR A 218 -7.35 2.11 1.93
N MET A 219 -8.33 3.00 1.73
CA MET A 219 -8.31 4.38 2.25
C MET A 219 -7.06 5.18 1.83
N ASN A 220 -6.49 4.90 0.68
CA ASN A 220 -5.39 5.67 0.11
C ASN A 220 -5.95 6.75 -0.84
N GLN A 221 -5.15 7.75 -1.20
CA GLN A 221 -5.54 8.67 -2.28
C GLN A 221 -5.52 7.96 -3.64
N GLY A 222 -4.57 7.05 -3.86
CA GLY A 222 -4.56 6.08 -4.95
C GLY A 222 -4.17 4.71 -4.44
N GLY A 223 -4.88 3.66 -4.87
CA GLY A 223 -4.58 2.29 -4.44
C GLY A 223 -3.21 1.85 -4.94
N ALA A 224 -3.00 1.86 -6.26
CA ALA A 224 -1.69 1.58 -6.88
C ALA A 224 -1.47 2.47 -8.10
N ALA A 225 -0.30 3.11 -8.19
CA ALA A 225 0.16 3.87 -9.35
C ALA A 225 1.37 3.15 -9.97
N ILE A 226 1.17 2.58 -11.15
CA ILE A 226 2.19 1.86 -11.91
C ILE A 226 2.60 2.70 -13.10
N MET A 227 3.86 3.13 -13.13
CA MET A 227 4.39 4.04 -14.13
C MET A 227 5.66 3.47 -14.77
N ASN A 228 5.72 3.50 -16.11
CA ASN A 228 6.89 3.03 -16.87
C ASN A 228 7.38 1.63 -16.46
N SER A 229 6.46 0.70 -16.22
CA SER A 229 6.78 -0.62 -15.67
C SER A 229 5.99 -1.72 -16.39
N ASN A 230 6.66 -2.80 -16.74
CA ASN A 230 6.14 -3.80 -17.66
C ASN A 230 6.19 -5.21 -17.06
N GLN A 231 5.43 -6.12 -17.67
CA GLN A 231 5.43 -7.56 -17.35
C GLN A 231 5.10 -7.88 -15.88
N LEU A 232 4.31 -7.01 -15.25
CA LEU A 232 3.84 -7.20 -13.88
C LEU A 232 2.68 -8.19 -13.81
N LYS A 233 2.56 -8.88 -12.68
CA LYS A 233 1.40 -9.72 -12.37
C LYS A 233 0.72 -9.18 -11.11
N LEU A 234 -0.52 -8.70 -11.26
CA LEU A 234 -1.36 -8.25 -10.16
C LEU A 234 -2.54 -9.22 -10.04
N GLU A 235 -2.50 -10.09 -9.05
CA GLU A 235 -3.52 -11.14 -8.90
C GLU A 235 -4.16 -11.10 -7.52
N ASP A 236 -5.48 -11.29 -7.47
CA ASP A 236 -6.25 -11.44 -6.22
C ASP A 236 -6.10 -10.26 -5.24
N ASN A 237 -5.67 -9.07 -5.69
CA ASN A 237 -5.53 -7.90 -4.83
C ASN A 237 -6.87 -7.18 -4.63
N GLN A 238 -6.95 -6.39 -3.57
CA GLN A 238 -8.12 -5.61 -3.23
C GLN A 238 -7.76 -4.11 -3.19
N PHE A 239 -8.44 -3.32 -4.01
CA PHE A 239 -8.34 -1.87 -4.08
C PHE A 239 -9.67 -1.31 -3.60
N ILE A 240 -9.75 -0.92 -2.32
CA ILE A 240 -11.02 -0.65 -1.65
C ILE A 240 -11.06 0.75 -1.07
N VAL A 241 -12.10 1.52 -1.41
CA VAL A 241 -12.37 2.85 -0.83
C VAL A 241 -11.13 3.76 -0.90
N ASN A 242 -10.45 3.77 -2.04
CA ASN A 242 -9.39 4.75 -2.28
C ASN A 242 -10.05 6.05 -2.74
N TYR A 243 -9.77 7.16 -2.07
CA TYR A 243 -10.51 8.41 -2.19
C TYR A 243 -9.57 9.62 -2.28
N GLY A 244 -10.06 10.69 -2.87
CA GLY A 244 -9.32 11.93 -3.07
C GLY A 244 -9.70 12.58 -4.39
N ASN A 245 -9.11 13.72 -4.69
CA ASN A 245 -9.23 14.31 -6.01
C ASN A 245 -8.47 13.44 -7.01
N GLN A 246 -9.13 13.00 -8.10
CA GLN A 246 -8.55 12.11 -9.11
C GLN A 246 -8.12 10.73 -8.58
N SER A 247 -8.79 10.21 -7.57
CA SER A 247 -8.43 8.92 -6.97
C SER A 247 -8.72 7.73 -7.90
N PHE A 248 -7.99 6.65 -7.68
CA PHE A 248 -8.11 5.42 -8.46
C PHE A 248 -7.80 4.19 -7.60
N GLY A 249 -8.37 3.06 -7.98
CA GLY A 249 -7.94 1.77 -7.46
C GLY A 249 -6.57 1.40 -8.02
N LEU A 250 -6.44 1.36 -9.36
CA LEU A 250 -5.18 1.09 -10.06
C LEU A 250 -5.01 2.05 -11.24
N LEU A 251 -3.88 2.74 -11.31
CA LEU A 251 -3.42 3.52 -12.45
C LEU A 251 -2.31 2.74 -13.20
N LEU A 252 -2.46 2.62 -14.51
CA LEU A 252 -1.43 2.17 -15.44
C LEU A 252 -1.05 3.35 -16.33
N LEU A 253 0.14 3.91 -16.16
CA LEU A 253 0.68 5.00 -16.96
C LEU A 253 1.97 4.54 -17.66
N GLN A 254 1.96 4.50 -19.00
CA GLN A 254 3.09 3.99 -19.79
C GLN A 254 3.54 2.58 -19.32
N ALA A 255 2.59 1.75 -18.94
CA ALA A 255 2.81 0.43 -18.35
C ALA A 255 2.27 -0.66 -19.29
N ASN A 256 3.15 -1.54 -19.77
CA ASN A 256 2.85 -2.43 -20.90
C ASN A 256 3.00 -3.91 -20.52
N ASP A 257 2.31 -4.77 -21.26
CA ASP A 257 2.44 -6.22 -21.16
C ASP A 257 2.13 -6.78 -19.76
N ASN A 258 1.31 -6.07 -18.96
CA ASN A 258 0.97 -6.46 -17.60
C ASN A 258 -0.24 -7.41 -17.58
N TYR A 259 -0.27 -8.30 -16.60
CA TYR A 259 -1.37 -9.22 -16.34
C TYR A 259 -2.08 -8.84 -15.04
N ILE A 260 -3.33 -8.40 -15.16
CA ILE A 260 -4.14 -7.89 -14.06
C ILE A 260 -5.37 -8.78 -13.94
N ALA A 261 -5.36 -9.69 -12.96
CA ALA A 261 -6.38 -10.72 -12.89
C ALA A 261 -6.96 -10.92 -11.49
N HIS A 262 -8.27 -11.21 -11.45
CA HIS A 262 -9.01 -11.58 -10.24
C HIS A 262 -8.95 -10.52 -9.11
N ASN A 263 -8.58 -9.27 -9.42
CA ASN A 263 -8.56 -8.19 -8.44
C ASN A 263 -9.96 -7.64 -8.20
N THR A 264 -10.16 -7.07 -7.01
CA THR A 264 -11.39 -6.37 -6.65
C THR A 264 -11.13 -4.87 -6.54
N PHE A 265 -11.87 -4.09 -7.31
CA PHE A 265 -11.90 -2.63 -7.27
C PHE A 265 -13.27 -2.20 -6.74
N TYR A 266 -13.32 -1.74 -5.50
CA TYR A 266 -14.59 -1.48 -4.82
C TYR A 266 -14.64 -0.08 -4.22
N MET A 267 -15.67 0.68 -4.58
CA MET A 267 -15.93 2.04 -4.07
C MET A 267 -14.75 3.01 -4.27
N ASN A 268 -14.05 2.94 -5.39
CA ASN A 268 -13.07 3.93 -5.80
C ASN A 268 -13.73 5.00 -6.70
N GLN A 269 -13.09 6.15 -6.90
CA GLN A 269 -13.54 7.10 -7.92
C GLN A 269 -13.38 6.47 -9.31
N ARG A 270 -12.18 6.01 -9.65
CA ARG A 270 -11.88 5.17 -10.81
C ARG A 270 -11.45 3.80 -10.33
N GLY A 271 -12.09 2.74 -10.81
CA GLY A 271 -11.62 1.38 -10.50
C GLY A 271 -10.26 1.13 -11.12
N LEU A 272 -10.21 1.15 -12.44
CA LEU A 272 -9.01 1.02 -13.25
C LEU A 272 -8.86 2.25 -14.16
N TYR A 273 -7.69 2.87 -14.15
CA TYR A 273 -7.33 4.00 -14.98
C TYR A 273 -6.12 3.65 -15.86
N ILE A 274 -6.24 3.75 -17.19
CA ILE A 274 -5.22 3.32 -18.15
C ILE A 274 -4.89 4.48 -19.08
N ASP A 275 -3.64 4.93 -19.09
CA ASP A 275 -3.14 5.99 -19.93
C ASP A 275 -1.79 5.65 -20.56
N GLN A 276 -1.65 5.89 -21.86
CA GLN A 276 -0.44 5.62 -22.66
C GLN A 276 0.14 4.20 -22.46
N ALA A 277 -0.72 3.24 -22.18
CA ALA A 277 -0.34 1.87 -21.90
C ALA A 277 -0.79 0.91 -23.00
N THR A 278 -0.04 -0.18 -23.23
CA THR A 278 -0.34 -1.10 -24.34
C THR A 278 -0.24 -2.56 -23.92
N ARG A 279 -0.98 -3.43 -24.59
CA ARG A 279 -0.90 -4.90 -24.51
C ARG A 279 -1.10 -5.48 -23.10
N ASN A 280 -1.84 -4.80 -22.24
CA ASN A 280 -2.18 -5.37 -20.93
C ASN A 280 -3.36 -6.34 -21.06
N THR A 281 -3.36 -7.37 -20.23
CA THR A 281 -4.47 -8.32 -20.12
C THR A 281 -5.20 -8.09 -18.79
N ILE A 282 -6.44 -7.65 -18.88
CA ILE A 282 -7.32 -7.35 -17.74
C ILE A 282 -8.41 -8.45 -17.70
N LYS A 283 -8.28 -9.40 -16.77
CA LYS A 283 -9.07 -10.63 -16.81
C LYS A 283 -9.68 -10.98 -15.45
N GLY A 284 -10.98 -11.28 -15.44
CA GLY A 284 -11.66 -11.82 -14.25
C GLY A 284 -11.70 -10.87 -13.05
N ASN A 285 -11.47 -9.56 -13.25
CA ASN A 285 -11.51 -8.58 -12.18
C ASN A 285 -12.95 -8.18 -11.85
N ARG A 286 -13.17 -7.70 -10.64
CA ARG A 286 -14.45 -7.20 -10.15
C ARG A 286 -14.36 -5.70 -9.92
N MET A 287 -14.99 -4.92 -10.77
CA MET A 287 -15.13 -3.46 -10.64
C MET A 287 -16.56 -3.17 -10.18
N ILE A 288 -16.71 -2.86 -8.89
CA ILE A 288 -18.04 -2.79 -8.27
C ILE A 288 -18.19 -1.47 -7.53
N GLN A 289 -19.30 -0.77 -7.76
CA GLN A 289 -19.67 0.48 -7.08
C GLN A 289 -18.63 1.60 -7.18
N ASN A 290 -17.78 1.60 -8.23
CA ASN A 290 -16.92 2.72 -8.52
C ASN A 290 -17.72 3.82 -9.23
N GLN A 291 -17.26 5.07 -9.23
CA GLN A 291 -17.88 6.10 -10.08
C GLN A 291 -17.62 5.74 -11.55
N ILE A 292 -16.39 5.44 -11.91
CA ILE A 292 -16.02 4.91 -13.23
C ILE A 292 -15.36 3.54 -12.99
N GLY A 293 -15.89 2.49 -13.62
CA GLY A 293 -15.31 1.14 -13.52
C GLY A 293 -13.95 1.07 -14.21
N ILE A 294 -13.89 1.43 -15.50
CA ILE A 294 -12.67 1.51 -16.31
C ILE A 294 -12.65 2.87 -17.02
N GLU A 295 -11.59 3.64 -16.79
CA GLU A 295 -11.27 4.84 -17.55
C GLU A 295 -10.06 4.55 -18.44
N LEU A 296 -10.24 4.71 -19.75
CA LEU A 296 -9.25 4.35 -20.76
C LEU A 296 -8.97 5.56 -21.64
N TRP A 297 -7.72 6.00 -21.71
CA TRP A 297 -7.33 7.02 -22.66
C TRP A 297 -7.09 6.41 -24.06
N ALA A 298 -7.50 7.09 -25.10
CA ALA A 298 -7.38 6.65 -26.50
C ALA A 298 -5.92 6.40 -26.93
N SER A 299 -4.96 6.98 -26.23
CA SER A 299 -3.52 6.68 -26.34
C SER A 299 -3.17 5.24 -25.97
N SER A 300 -4.06 4.55 -25.25
CA SER A 300 -3.86 3.18 -24.76
C SER A 300 -4.48 2.16 -25.70
N ASN A 301 -3.66 1.25 -26.20
CA ASN A 301 -4.05 0.36 -27.29
C ASN A 301 -3.72 -1.11 -26.97
N ASP A 302 -4.36 -2.01 -27.71
CA ASP A 302 -4.11 -3.45 -27.69
C ASP A 302 -4.37 -4.08 -26.29
N GLN A 303 -5.26 -3.45 -25.49
CA GLN A 303 -5.72 -4.00 -24.24
C GLN A 303 -6.69 -5.16 -24.49
N ILE A 304 -6.66 -6.16 -23.60
CA ILE A 304 -7.62 -7.27 -23.62
C ILE A 304 -8.43 -7.25 -22.32
N PHE A 305 -9.73 -6.98 -22.44
CA PHE A 305 -10.67 -7.02 -21.31
C PHE A 305 -11.56 -8.27 -21.46
N THR A 306 -11.46 -9.24 -20.57
CA THR A 306 -12.25 -10.48 -20.65
C THR A 306 -12.62 -11.00 -19.26
N LEU A 307 -13.79 -11.57 -19.13
CA LEU A 307 -14.30 -12.19 -17.89
C LEU A 307 -14.38 -11.21 -16.70
N ASN A 308 -14.27 -9.90 -16.92
CA ASN A 308 -14.41 -8.93 -15.85
C ASN A 308 -15.89 -8.72 -15.51
N LYS A 309 -16.14 -8.39 -14.24
CA LYS A 309 -17.45 -8.00 -13.76
C LYS A 309 -17.49 -6.51 -13.47
N LEU A 310 -18.32 -5.77 -14.24
CA LEU A 310 -18.51 -4.33 -14.11
C LEU A 310 -19.94 -4.05 -13.63
N SER A 311 -20.20 -4.18 -12.32
CA SER A 311 -21.54 -4.03 -11.79
C SER A 311 -21.67 -2.83 -10.85
N GLU A 312 -22.81 -2.15 -10.92
CA GLU A 312 -23.17 -1.04 -10.04
C GLU A 312 -22.20 0.16 -10.11
N ASN A 313 -21.35 0.23 -11.12
CA ASN A 313 -20.55 1.44 -11.38
C ASN A 313 -21.46 2.52 -11.96
N THR A 314 -21.18 3.81 -11.70
CA THR A 314 -21.98 4.88 -12.32
C THR A 314 -21.75 4.93 -13.81
N ILE A 315 -20.50 4.82 -14.25
CA ILE A 315 -20.11 4.59 -15.63
C ILE A 315 -19.32 3.27 -15.65
N PRO A 316 -19.77 2.25 -16.40
CA PRO A 316 -19.08 0.96 -16.43
C PRO A 316 -17.69 1.08 -17.06
N ALA A 317 -17.57 1.77 -18.18
CA ALA A 317 -16.32 2.06 -18.85
C ALA A 317 -16.47 3.33 -19.72
N VAL A 318 -15.40 4.10 -19.86
CA VAL A 318 -15.34 5.29 -20.71
C VAL A 318 -13.97 5.39 -21.37
N THR A 319 -13.94 5.86 -22.63
CA THR A 319 -12.71 6.24 -23.31
C THR A 319 -12.63 7.77 -23.38
N LEU A 320 -11.46 8.33 -23.09
CA LEU A 320 -11.14 9.75 -23.13
C LEU A 320 -10.08 10.04 -24.20
N GLY A 321 -10.08 11.25 -24.76
CA GLY A 321 -9.12 11.64 -25.79
C GLY A 321 -9.36 10.99 -27.15
N GLY A 322 -10.58 10.47 -27.42
CA GLY A 322 -10.99 9.81 -28.64
C GLY A 322 -11.62 8.44 -28.41
N GLN A 323 -11.73 7.66 -29.48
CA GLN A 323 -12.37 6.34 -29.45
C GLN A 323 -11.37 5.25 -29.08
N GLY A 324 -11.82 4.27 -28.28
CA GLY A 324 -10.99 3.14 -27.80
C GLY A 324 -10.95 1.93 -28.76
N GLU A 325 -11.05 2.15 -30.08
CA GLU A 325 -11.29 1.11 -31.08
C GLU A 325 -10.24 -0.01 -31.13
N ARG A 326 -8.99 0.28 -30.77
CA ARG A 326 -7.89 -0.68 -30.81
C ARG A 326 -7.82 -1.62 -29.61
N ASN A 327 -8.85 -1.62 -28.76
CA ASN A 327 -8.93 -2.46 -27.59
C ASN A 327 -9.95 -3.58 -27.78
N THR A 328 -9.66 -4.74 -27.22
CA THR A 328 -10.49 -5.94 -27.35
C THR A 328 -11.24 -6.22 -26.04
N TRP A 329 -12.57 -6.29 -26.13
CA TRP A 329 -13.44 -6.50 -24.96
C TRP A 329 -13.93 -7.95 -24.81
N SER A 330 -13.35 -8.87 -25.55
CA SER A 330 -13.58 -10.32 -25.39
C SER A 330 -12.34 -11.11 -25.80
N LYS A 331 -12.19 -12.32 -25.29
CA LYS A 331 -11.15 -13.26 -25.70
C LYS A 331 -11.72 -14.68 -25.74
N ASN A 332 -11.46 -15.43 -26.82
CA ASN A 332 -11.94 -16.80 -27.00
C ASN A 332 -13.47 -16.94 -26.83
N GLY A 333 -14.24 -16.00 -27.40
CA GLY A 333 -15.69 -16.00 -27.32
C GLY A 333 -16.28 -15.66 -25.96
N LYS A 334 -15.50 -15.06 -25.03
CA LYS A 334 -15.96 -14.61 -23.71
C LYS A 334 -15.58 -13.17 -23.47
N GLY A 335 -16.56 -12.32 -23.27
CA GLY A 335 -16.42 -10.91 -22.94
C GLY A 335 -16.54 -10.65 -21.47
N ASN A 336 -17.33 -9.65 -21.07
CA ASN A 336 -17.41 -9.17 -19.69
C ASN A 336 -18.86 -9.19 -19.16
N ASP A 337 -19.02 -9.32 -17.85
CA ASP A 337 -20.31 -9.17 -17.14
C ASP A 337 -20.52 -7.68 -16.84
N TRP A 338 -21.45 -7.06 -17.54
CA TRP A 338 -21.79 -5.63 -17.41
C TRP A 338 -22.87 -5.37 -16.34
N GLY A 339 -23.24 -6.37 -15.58
CA GLY A 339 -24.28 -6.30 -14.55
C GLY A 339 -25.64 -5.90 -15.14
N SER A 340 -26.30 -4.96 -14.46
CA SER A 340 -27.59 -4.41 -14.91
C SER A 340 -27.46 -3.20 -15.86
N SER A 341 -26.24 -2.78 -16.19
CA SER A 341 -26.00 -1.60 -17.05
C SER A 341 -26.52 -1.79 -18.49
N PHE A 342 -26.56 -3.04 -18.94
CA PHE A 342 -27.08 -3.40 -20.27
C PHE A 342 -28.04 -4.59 -20.16
N PRO A 343 -29.24 -4.48 -20.73
CA PRO A 343 -30.16 -5.61 -20.82
C PRO A 343 -29.60 -6.66 -21.79
N LEU A 344 -29.30 -7.85 -21.29
CA LEU A 344 -28.79 -8.95 -22.11
C LEU A 344 -29.89 -9.99 -22.36
N THR A 345 -29.94 -10.48 -23.58
CA THR A 345 -30.77 -11.63 -23.97
C THR A 345 -29.84 -12.81 -24.17
N ASP A 346 -30.14 -13.93 -23.52
CA ASP A 346 -29.44 -15.22 -23.63
C ASP A 346 -30.51 -16.29 -23.81
N LEU A 347 -30.93 -16.50 -25.06
CA LEU A 347 -32.03 -17.41 -25.43
C LEU A 347 -31.59 -18.88 -25.37
N ASN A 348 -30.34 -19.13 -25.74
CA ASN A 348 -29.78 -20.48 -25.78
C ASN A 348 -29.22 -20.94 -24.43
N GLN A 349 -29.17 -20.05 -23.42
CA GLN A 349 -28.72 -20.28 -22.06
C GLN A 349 -27.26 -20.80 -21.95
N ASP A 350 -26.41 -20.35 -22.85
CA ASP A 350 -24.98 -20.68 -22.82
C ASP A 350 -24.15 -19.75 -21.90
N GLY A 351 -24.80 -18.74 -21.31
CA GLY A 351 -24.17 -17.76 -20.44
C GLY A 351 -23.50 -16.60 -21.19
N ILE A 352 -23.74 -16.50 -22.49
CA ILE A 352 -23.25 -15.41 -23.35
C ILE A 352 -24.47 -14.70 -23.95
N GLY A 353 -24.45 -13.38 -23.98
CA GLY A 353 -25.53 -12.61 -24.58
C GLY A 353 -25.58 -12.81 -26.10
N ASP A 354 -26.79 -13.01 -26.64
CA ASP A 354 -27.03 -13.21 -28.08
C ASP A 354 -26.65 -11.99 -28.94
N PHE A 355 -26.55 -10.81 -28.30
CA PHE A 355 -26.22 -9.56 -28.99
C PHE A 355 -24.99 -8.91 -28.31
N PRO A 356 -24.14 -8.22 -29.13
CA PRO A 356 -23.02 -7.49 -28.58
C PRO A 356 -23.50 -6.33 -27.70
N VAL A 357 -22.76 -6.03 -26.62
CA VAL A 357 -22.91 -4.77 -25.89
C VAL A 357 -22.12 -3.71 -26.63
N ILE A 358 -22.79 -2.63 -27.00
CA ILE A 358 -22.20 -1.43 -27.58
C ILE A 358 -22.56 -0.28 -26.68
N TYR A 359 -21.55 0.42 -26.18
CA TYR A 359 -21.75 1.57 -25.33
C TYR A 359 -21.39 2.86 -26.07
N HIS A 360 -22.35 3.76 -26.07
CA HIS A 360 -22.24 5.09 -26.65
C HIS A 360 -22.31 6.11 -25.52
N SER A 361 -21.49 7.13 -25.58
CA SER A 361 -21.56 8.23 -24.62
C SER A 361 -20.94 9.49 -25.20
N SER A 362 -21.53 10.63 -24.87
CA SER A 362 -20.96 11.96 -25.10
C SER A 362 -20.32 12.53 -23.83
N LEU A 363 -20.40 11.82 -22.71
CA LEU A 363 -19.84 12.27 -21.44
C LEU A 363 -18.33 12.43 -21.47
N HIS A 364 -17.63 11.73 -22.35
CA HIS A 364 -16.19 11.83 -22.49
C HIS A 364 -15.73 13.27 -22.73
N GLN A 365 -16.37 14.00 -23.63
CA GLN A 365 -16.06 15.42 -23.91
C GLN A 365 -16.25 16.29 -22.66
N LEU A 366 -17.37 16.09 -21.96
CA LEU A 366 -17.67 16.88 -20.76
C LEU A 366 -16.69 16.58 -19.61
N ILE A 367 -16.24 15.34 -19.46
CA ILE A 367 -15.25 14.96 -18.43
C ILE A 367 -13.86 15.50 -18.80
N GLU A 368 -13.48 15.49 -20.07
CA GLU A 368 -12.22 16.06 -20.55
C GLU A 368 -12.14 17.56 -20.35
N GLU A 369 -13.21 18.29 -20.70
CA GLU A 369 -13.25 19.74 -20.56
C GLU A 369 -13.37 20.20 -19.10
N GLN A 370 -14.07 19.43 -18.27
CA GLN A 370 -14.41 19.77 -16.90
C GLN A 370 -14.28 18.58 -15.97
N GLU A 371 -13.09 18.30 -15.49
CA GLU A 371 -12.80 17.14 -14.65
C GLU A 371 -13.70 17.04 -13.39
N LEU A 372 -14.14 18.17 -12.83
CA LEU A 372 -15.09 18.22 -11.73
C LEU A 372 -16.45 17.62 -12.06
N THR A 373 -16.78 17.43 -13.33
CA THR A 373 -18.00 16.75 -13.77
C THR A 373 -18.13 15.35 -13.21
N SER A 374 -16.99 14.68 -12.98
CA SER A 374 -16.95 13.35 -12.37
C SER A 374 -17.68 13.27 -11.03
N PHE A 375 -17.74 14.35 -10.25
CA PHE A 375 -18.50 14.40 -8.98
C PHE A 375 -20.02 14.45 -9.18
N PHE A 376 -20.49 14.84 -10.37
CA PHE A 376 -21.89 15.03 -10.68
C PHE A 376 -22.49 13.95 -11.57
N LEU A 377 -21.77 12.90 -11.89
CA LEU A 377 -22.19 11.85 -12.83
C LEU A 377 -23.56 11.20 -12.48
N LYS A 378 -23.93 11.17 -11.20
CA LYS A 378 -25.25 10.70 -10.74
C LYS A 378 -26.33 11.78 -10.72
N SER A 379 -26.03 12.99 -11.14
CA SER A 379 -27.00 14.08 -11.09
C SER A 379 -28.05 13.98 -12.21
N PRO A 380 -29.29 14.46 -11.99
CA PRO A 380 -30.29 14.52 -13.05
C PRO A 380 -29.83 15.33 -14.27
N ALA A 381 -28.97 16.34 -14.08
CA ALA A 381 -28.44 17.15 -15.15
C ALA A 381 -27.61 16.33 -16.16
N ILE A 382 -26.75 15.44 -15.69
CA ILE A 382 -25.96 14.54 -16.53
C ILE A 382 -26.89 13.57 -17.30
N THR A 383 -27.90 13.01 -16.63
CA THR A 383 -28.89 12.13 -17.30
C THR A 383 -29.65 12.86 -18.43
N ILE A 384 -29.98 14.12 -18.21
CA ILE A 384 -30.64 14.95 -19.25
C ILE A 384 -29.67 15.25 -20.38
N TYR A 385 -28.41 15.60 -20.08
CA TYR A 385 -27.37 15.86 -21.06
C TYR A 385 -27.16 14.64 -21.99
N GLU A 386 -26.99 13.43 -21.45
CA GLU A 386 -26.85 12.22 -22.23
C GLU A 386 -28.06 11.95 -23.13
N LYS A 387 -29.29 12.12 -22.59
CA LYS A 387 -30.51 11.93 -23.40
C LYS A 387 -30.63 12.93 -24.54
N ILE A 388 -30.25 14.19 -24.33
CA ILE A 388 -30.24 15.19 -25.38
C ILE A 388 -29.21 14.82 -26.47
N ASN A 389 -27.99 14.47 -26.07
CA ASN A 389 -26.94 14.11 -27.02
C ASN A 389 -27.28 12.85 -27.81
N ALA A 390 -27.82 11.82 -27.17
CA ALA A 390 -28.30 10.61 -27.86
C ALA A 390 -29.43 10.94 -28.86
N THR A 391 -30.31 11.89 -28.55
CA THR A 391 -31.36 12.32 -29.47
C THR A 391 -30.80 13.10 -30.67
N LEU A 392 -29.70 13.81 -30.48
CA LEU A 392 -29.02 14.58 -31.53
C LEU A 392 -28.00 13.74 -32.32
N ASN A 393 -27.83 12.47 -32.02
CA ASN A 393 -26.81 11.56 -32.57
C ASN A 393 -25.37 12.10 -32.42
N ASN A 394 -25.09 12.75 -31.29
CA ASN A 394 -23.76 13.28 -30.96
C ASN A 394 -22.95 12.34 -30.05
N ASP A 395 -23.43 11.11 -29.84
CA ASP A 395 -22.77 10.11 -29.04
C ASP A 395 -21.83 9.23 -29.86
N GLU A 396 -20.69 8.91 -29.31
CA GLU A 396 -19.67 8.08 -29.95
C GLU A 396 -19.58 6.69 -29.30
N ILE A 397 -19.15 5.70 -30.08
CA ILE A 397 -18.91 4.34 -29.56
C ILE A 397 -17.66 4.37 -28.68
N MET A 398 -17.84 4.13 -27.39
CA MET A 398 -16.76 4.05 -26.43
C MET A 398 -16.13 2.65 -26.38
N PHE A 399 -16.96 1.62 -26.46
CA PHE A 399 -16.48 0.24 -26.54
C PHE A 399 -17.55 -0.69 -27.15
N LYS A 400 -17.08 -1.85 -27.63
CA LYS A 400 -17.94 -2.92 -28.15
C LYS A 400 -17.46 -4.26 -27.58
N ASP A 401 -18.32 -4.92 -26.79
CA ASP A 401 -18.11 -6.29 -26.31
C ASP A 401 -18.96 -7.25 -27.17
N PRO A 402 -18.36 -8.04 -28.06
CA PRO A 402 -19.11 -8.91 -28.97
C PRO A 402 -19.67 -10.16 -28.29
N HIS A 403 -19.23 -10.53 -27.09
CA HIS A 403 -19.63 -11.76 -26.39
C HIS A 403 -19.88 -11.47 -24.90
N PRO A 404 -20.80 -10.55 -24.56
CA PRO A 404 -21.02 -10.16 -23.17
C PRO A 404 -21.52 -11.36 -22.35
N LEU A 405 -21.07 -11.46 -21.10
CA LEU A 405 -21.49 -12.55 -20.21
C LEU A 405 -22.87 -12.25 -19.63
N ALA A 406 -23.79 -13.18 -19.72
CA ALA A 406 -25.04 -13.10 -19.02
C ALA A 406 -24.79 -13.19 -17.52
N ALA A 407 -25.36 -12.23 -16.77
CA ALA A 407 -25.18 -12.20 -15.32
C ALA A 407 -25.66 -13.51 -14.69
N ALA A 408 -24.77 -14.27 -14.07
CA ALA A 408 -25.17 -15.44 -13.29
C ALA A 408 -26.21 -14.96 -12.27
N LYS A 409 -27.38 -15.64 -12.20
CA LYS A 409 -28.42 -15.33 -11.22
C LYS A 409 -27.75 -15.25 -9.83
N SER A 410 -27.60 -14.04 -9.31
CA SER A 410 -26.94 -13.77 -8.04
C SER A 410 -27.64 -14.57 -6.94
N SER A 411 -26.98 -15.58 -6.41
CA SER A 411 -27.37 -16.08 -5.10
C SER A 411 -26.99 -15.00 -4.08
N SER A 412 -27.98 -14.35 -3.50
CA SER A 412 -27.85 -13.24 -2.53
C SER A 412 -27.02 -13.56 -1.28
N LYS A 413 -26.45 -14.75 -1.18
CA LYS A 413 -25.69 -15.22 -0.02
C LYS A 413 -24.28 -14.65 0.09
N VAL A 414 -23.62 -14.28 -1.02
CA VAL A 414 -22.21 -13.83 -0.98
C VAL A 414 -22.08 -12.40 -0.46
N ILE A 415 -23.05 -11.53 -0.76
CA ILE A 415 -23.06 -10.13 -0.27
C ILE A 415 -23.18 -10.09 1.26
N TRP A 416 -23.94 -11.00 1.87
CA TRP A 416 -24.08 -11.07 3.31
C TRP A 416 -22.80 -11.43 4.05
N PHE A 417 -21.92 -12.24 3.48
CA PHE A 417 -20.64 -12.60 4.12
C PHE A 417 -19.63 -11.46 4.12
N VAL A 418 -19.57 -10.64 3.08
CA VAL A 418 -18.66 -9.46 3.04
C VAL A 418 -19.16 -8.37 3.99
N VAL A 419 -20.47 -8.10 3.99
CA VAL A 419 -21.09 -7.12 4.91
C VAL A 419 -21.00 -7.60 6.36
N ALA A 420 -21.20 -8.87 6.64
CA ALA A 420 -21.07 -9.45 7.98
C ALA A 420 -19.60 -9.41 8.47
N GLY A 421 -18.64 -9.67 7.60
CA GLY A 421 -17.20 -9.55 7.94
C GLY A 421 -16.77 -8.12 8.28
N LEU A 422 -17.24 -7.14 7.52
CA LEU A 422 -16.99 -5.71 7.79
C LEU A 422 -17.70 -5.23 9.07
N ALA A 423 -18.95 -5.67 9.31
CA ALA A 423 -19.69 -5.35 10.53
C ALA A 423 -19.05 -5.99 11.77
N ALA A 424 -18.59 -7.24 11.68
CA ALA A 424 -17.87 -7.91 12.77
C ALA A 424 -16.52 -7.21 13.07
N GLY A 425 -15.79 -6.75 12.05
CA GLY A 425 -14.57 -5.96 12.23
C GLY A 425 -14.82 -4.62 12.93
N LEU A 426 -15.89 -3.90 12.57
CA LEU A 426 -16.29 -2.64 13.21
C LEU A 426 -16.77 -2.84 14.66
N ILE A 427 -17.46 -3.96 14.95
CA ILE A 427 -17.90 -4.31 16.31
C ILE A 427 -16.71 -4.66 17.20
N LEU A 428 -15.72 -5.37 16.69
CA LEU A 428 -14.46 -5.66 17.41
C LEU A 428 -13.64 -4.41 17.70
N LEU A 429 -13.60 -3.45 16.76
CA LEU A 429 -12.95 -2.15 16.97
C LEU A 429 -13.68 -1.30 18.00
N LYS A 430 -15.02 -1.25 17.99
CA LYS A 430 -15.82 -0.56 19.02
C LYS A 430 -15.72 -1.23 20.39
N GLY A 431 -15.74 -2.56 20.44
CA GLY A 431 -15.59 -3.32 21.69
C GLY A 431 -14.25 -3.06 22.38
N ARG A 432 -13.15 -2.96 21.62
CA ARG A 432 -11.84 -2.57 22.16
C ARG A 432 -11.82 -1.13 22.73
N HIS A 433 -12.53 -0.20 22.08
CA HIS A 433 -12.63 1.19 22.57
C HIS A 433 -13.46 1.30 23.86
N GLN A 434 -14.51 0.52 24.04
CA GLN A 434 -15.30 0.50 25.27
C GLN A 434 -14.60 -0.18 26.43
N LEU A 435 -13.81 -1.21 26.18
CA LEU A 435 -12.99 -1.87 27.24
C LEU A 435 -11.89 -0.93 27.78
N CYS A 436 -11.29 -0.08 26.93
CA CYS A 436 -10.33 0.94 27.40
C CYS A 436 -10.98 2.05 28.24
N ILE A 437 -12.26 2.38 28.00
CA ILE A 437 -12.97 3.43 28.76
C ILE A 437 -13.47 2.91 30.12
N THR A 438 -13.79 1.63 30.24
CA THR A 438 -14.29 1.03 31.48
C THR A 438 -13.16 0.74 32.50
N PHE A 439 -11.96 0.44 32.05
CA PHE A 439 -10.80 0.27 32.95
C PHE A 439 -10.16 1.59 33.42
N GLY A 440 -10.45 2.71 32.76
CA GLY A 440 -9.94 4.05 33.18
C GLY A 440 -10.77 4.76 34.26
N ARG A 441 -11.93 4.25 34.64
CA ARG A 441 -12.86 4.93 35.53
C ARG A 441 -12.90 4.47 36.99
N ASN A 442 -12.19 3.40 37.33
CA ASN A 442 -12.18 2.86 38.73
C ASN A 442 -10.93 3.18 39.52
N GLY A 443 -10.18 4.22 39.18
CA GLY A 443 -8.96 4.64 39.90
C GLY A 443 -9.03 6.05 40.49
N ARG A 444 -10.15 6.44 41.16
CA ARG A 444 -10.18 7.62 42.04
C ARG A 444 -11.35 7.53 43.00
N LYS A 445 -11.15 6.93 44.14
CA LYS A 445 -11.81 7.24 45.42
C LYS A 445 -10.95 6.64 46.55
N THR A 446 -10.30 7.43 47.21
CA THR A 446 -9.94 7.79 48.58
C THR A 446 -8.56 8.38 48.60
#